data_4f4f590a8b2114f4f8bb857fee9a314b
#
_entry.id   4f4f590a8b2114f4f8bb857fee9a314b
#
_cell.length_a   1.000
_cell.length_b   1.000
_cell.length_c   1.000
_cell.angle_alpha   90.00
_cell.angle_beta   90.00
_cell.angle_gamma   90.00
#
_symmetry.space_group_name_H-M   'P 1'
#
loop_
_entity.id
_entity.type
_entity.pdbx_description
1 polymer ?
#
loop_
_entity_poly.entity_id
_entity_poly.type
_entity_poly.pdbx_seq_one_letter_code
_entity_poly.pdbx_strand_id
1 'polypeptide(L)'
;MRPAAVPALRILSDASLRHPALIGYLVSRGIVPSVAAAFCREVRYEVNGRAFFAVGFRNDAGGWELRSERFKGGSSPKHITTLDNRSDTVIAFEGFMDFLAYLSLKHPERLRIDAAVLNSVVNLPKAIPFLSRHPVIHAFFDNDEAGRKTTSDLIRLCPRSEVIDQSSFYSGHKDVNDYLIARIKDRPKTTKTISDKQDHSCRNDLQALKAERAEIEPPCRKGVKI
;
A
#
# COMPACT_ATOMS: atom_id res chain seq x y z
N MET A 1 -23.82 34.71 -1.07
CA MET A 1 -23.76 33.50 -1.93
C MET A 1 -23.46 32.31 -1.02
N ARG A 2 -24.33 31.31 -0.96
CA ARG A 2 -23.98 30.03 -0.28
C ARG A 2 -22.95 29.30 -1.15
N PRO A 3 -21.85 28.78 -0.58
CA PRO A 3 -20.94 27.96 -1.36
C PRO A 3 -21.72 26.76 -1.91
N ALA A 4 -21.53 26.45 -3.21
CA ALA A 4 -22.14 25.29 -3.82
C ALA A 4 -21.77 24.05 -3.00
N ALA A 5 -22.76 23.28 -2.56
CA ALA A 5 -22.55 22.07 -1.79
C ALA A 5 -21.63 21.13 -2.63
N VAL A 6 -20.49 20.73 -2.06
CA VAL A 6 -19.60 19.74 -2.70
C VAL A 6 -20.46 18.50 -2.96
N PRO A 7 -20.53 18.02 -4.22
CA PRO A 7 -21.38 16.89 -4.56
C PRO A 7 -21.03 15.68 -3.70
N ALA A 8 -21.99 15.19 -2.94
CA ALA A 8 -21.78 14.04 -2.08
C ALA A 8 -21.57 12.79 -2.94
N LEU A 9 -20.39 12.17 -2.85
CA LEU A 9 -20.14 10.88 -3.45
C LEU A 9 -20.95 9.83 -2.68
N ARG A 10 -21.80 9.08 -3.40
CA ARG A 10 -22.65 8.02 -2.83
C ARG A 10 -22.17 6.67 -3.36
N ILE A 11 -21.84 5.74 -2.47
CA ILE A 11 -21.56 4.35 -2.83
C ILE A 11 -22.87 3.67 -3.21
N LEU A 12 -22.89 3.00 -4.36
CA LEU A 12 -24.03 2.25 -4.86
C LEU A 12 -23.90 0.76 -4.54
N SER A 13 -22.73 0.18 -4.80
CA SER A 13 -22.44 -1.24 -4.53
C SER A 13 -20.94 -1.49 -4.56
N ASP A 14 -20.53 -2.64 -4.02
CA ASP A 14 -19.19 -3.19 -4.21
C ASP A 14 -19.27 -4.65 -4.63
N ALA A 15 -18.26 -5.11 -5.38
CA ALA A 15 -18.13 -6.46 -5.89
C ALA A 15 -16.65 -6.89 -5.95
N SER A 16 -16.41 -8.17 -6.23
CA SER A 16 -15.05 -8.66 -6.50
C SER A 16 -14.43 -7.89 -7.67
N LEU A 17 -13.18 -7.51 -7.54
CA LEU A 17 -12.44 -6.72 -8.52
C LEU A 17 -12.18 -7.56 -9.78
N ARG A 18 -12.95 -7.32 -10.85
CA ARG A 18 -12.90 -8.09 -12.10
C ARG A 18 -13.01 -7.23 -13.36
N HIS A 19 -13.46 -5.97 -13.24
CA HIS A 19 -13.69 -5.12 -14.40
C HIS A 19 -12.38 -4.87 -15.19
N PRO A 20 -12.33 -5.16 -16.51
CA PRO A 20 -11.10 -5.09 -17.30
C PRO A 20 -10.40 -3.71 -17.24
N ALA A 21 -11.16 -2.62 -17.25
CA ALA A 21 -10.59 -1.28 -17.17
C ALA A 21 -9.89 -1.01 -15.82
N LEU A 22 -10.42 -1.56 -14.70
CA LEU A 22 -9.78 -1.43 -13.39
C LEU A 22 -8.54 -2.32 -13.28
N ILE A 23 -8.60 -3.52 -13.82
CA ILE A 23 -7.43 -4.41 -13.93
C ILE A 23 -6.36 -3.76 -14.80
N GLY A 24 -6.73 -3.21 -15.96
CA GLY A 24 -5.80 -2.47 -16.83
C GLY A 24 -5.17 -1.27 -16.12
N TYR A 25 -5.94 -0.51 -15.36
CA TYR A 25 -5.42 0.57 -14.52
C TYR A 25 -4.39 0.08 -13.49
N LEU A 26 -4.69 -0.99 -12.75
CA LEU A 26 -3.74 -1.56 -11.78
C LEU A 26 -2.44 -2.03 -12.46
N VAL A 27 -2.55 -2.72 -13.59
CA VAL A 27 -1.39 -3.16 -14.39
C VAL A 27 -0.57 -1.96 -14.87
N SER A 28 -1.21 -0.87 -15.32
CA SER A 28 -0.51 0.35 -15.73
C SER A 28 0.25 1.02 -14.57
N ARG A 29 -0.20 0.78 -13.33
CA ARG A 29 0.47 1.21 -12.09
C ARG A 29 1.49 0.18 -11.58
N GLY A 30 1.75 -0.90 -12.35
CA GLY A 30 2.66 -1.98 -11.97
C GLY A 30 2.14 -2.91 -10.88
N ILE A 31 0.90 -2.72 -10.43
CA ILE A 31 0.32 -3.51 -9.36
C ILE A 31 -0.16 -4.85 -9.90
N VAL A 32 0.20 -5.93 -9.21
CA VAL A 32 -0.23 -7.29 -9.53
C VAL A 32 -1.73 -7.43 -9.21
N PRO A 33 -2.60 -7.77 -10.19
CA PRO A 33 -4.04 -7.81 -9.98
C PRO A 33 -4.50 -8.75 -8.85
N SER A 34 -3.85 -9.89 -8.66
CA SER A 34 -4.17 -10.83 -7.57
C SER A 34 -3.84 -10.24 -6.19
N VAL A 35 -2.78 -9.45 -6.08
CA VAL A 35 -2.45 -8.70 -4.86
C VAL A 35 -3.56 -7.68 -4.57
N ALA A 36 -3.93 -6.88 -5.56
CA ALA A 36 -5.00 -5.90 -5.39
C ALA A 36 -6.34 -6.55 -5.02
N ALA A 37 -6.70 -7.68 -5.64
CA ALA A 37 -7.96 -8.39 -5.39
C ALA A 37 -8.08 -8.93 -3.95
N ALA A 38 -6.96 -9.14 -3.25
CA ALA A 38 -6.96 -9.56 -1.84
C ALA A 38 -7.41 -8.44 -0.87
N PHE A 39 -7.22 -7.16 -1.25
CA PHE A 39 -7.44 -6.01 -0.37
C PHE A 39 -8.47 -5.01 -0.92
N CYS A 40 -8.73 -5.05 -2.23
CA CYS A 40 -9.59 -4.10 -2.92
C CYS A 40 -10.85 -4.73 -3.49
N ARG A 41 -11.85 -3.89 -3.72
CA ARG A 41 -13.11 -4.24 -4.37
C ARG A 41 -13.32 -3.36 -5.58
N GLU A 42 -14.14 -3.80 -6.51
CA GLU A 42 -14.75 -2.96 -7.52
C GLU A 42 -15.92 -2.20 -6.87
N VAL A 43 -15.84 -0.88 -6.81
CA VAL A 43 -16.85 -0.04 -6.16
C VAL A 43 -17.56 0.80 -7.22
N ARG A 44 -18.89 0.68 -7.26
CA ARG A 44 -19.76 1.56 -8.03
C ARG A 44 -20.22 2.71 -7.14
N TYR A 45 -20.10 3.91 -7.66
CA TYR A 45 -20.47 5.13 -6.92
C TYR A 45 -21.13 6.14 -7.84
N GLU A 46 -21.84 7.09 -7.24
CA GLU A 46 -22.53 8.16 -7.94
C GLU A 46 -22.02 9.51 -7.49
N VAL A 47 -21.86 10.42 -8.43
CA VAL A 47 -21.60 11.84 -8.20
C VAL A 47 -22.50 12.63 -9.14
N ASN A 48 -23.29 13.57 -8.61
CA ASN A 48 -24.22 14.40 -9.39
C ASN A 48 -25.16 13.58 -10.29
N GLY A 49 -25.71 12.47 -9.81
CA GLY A 49 -26.63 11.62 -10.57
C GLY A 49 -25.97 10.75 -11.64
N ARG A 50 -24.63 10.81 -11.80
CA ARG A 50 -23.89 9.98 -12.74
C ARG A 50 -23.17 8.84 -12.02
N ALA A 51 -23.34 7.62 -12.51
CA ALA A 51 -22.69 6.44 -11.97
C ALA A 51 -21.29 6.23 -12.58
N PHE A 52 -20.36 5.86 -11.70
CA PHE A 52 -18.96 5.56 -12.02
C PHE A 52 -18.53 4.28 -11.30
N PHE A 53 -17.34 3.80 -11.60
CA PHE A 53 -16.71 2.68 -10.90
C PHE A 53 -15.22 2.94 -10.69
N ALA A 54 -14.66 2.38 -9.62
CA ALA A 54 -13.25 2.52 -9.26
C ALA A 54 -12.75 1.29 -8.49
N VAL A 55 -11.43 1.16 -8.38
CA VAL A 55 -10.78 0.33 -7.37
C VAL A 55 -11.03 0.97 -6.02
N GLY A 56 -11.69 0.25 -5.13
CA GLY A 56 -12.02 0.68 -3.79
C GLY A 56 -11.20 -0.05 -2.73
N PHE A 57 -10.62 0.70 -1.82
CA PHE A 57 -9.93 0.22 -0.64
C PHE A 57 -10.71 0.69 0.60
N ARG A 58 -11.17 -0.27 1.42
CA ARG A 58 -12.06 0.04 2.53
C ARG A 58 -11.27 0.48 3.75
N ASN A 59 -11.73 1.53 4.43
CA ASN A 59 -11.13 1.97 5.68
C ASN A 59 -11.85 1.37 6.90
N ASP A 60 -11.23 1.46 8.08
CA ASP A 60 -11.72 0.86 9.33
C ASP A 60 -13.07 1.42 9.81
N ALA A 61 -13.43 2.62 9.36
CA ALA A 61 -14.73 3.22 9.67
C ALA A 61 -15.83 2.92 8.62
N GLY A 62 -15.52 2.06 7.63
CA GLY A 62 -16.46 1.64 6.60
C GLY A 62 -16.55 2.56 5.37
N GLY A 63 -15.77 3.64 5.33
CA GLY A 63 -15.61 4.46 4.13
C GLY A 63 -14.68 3.80 3.10
N TRP A 64 -14.56 4.42 1.93
CA TRP A 64 -13.78 3.91 0.81
C TRP A 64 -12.80 4.95 0.30
N GLU A 65 -11.57 4.53 0.03
CA GLU A 65 -10.66 5.24 -0.86
C GLU A 65 -10.81 4.66 -2.27
N LEU A 66 -10.96 5.54 -3.26
CA LEU A 66 -11.31 5.19 -4.63
C LEU A 66 -10.24 5.66 -5.60
N ARG A 67 -9.83 4.78 -6.51
CA ARG A 67 -8.86 5.09 -7.58
C ARG A 67 -9.30 4.49 -8.89
N SER A 68 -9.20 5.26 -9.95
CA SER A 68 -9.24 4.81 -11.32
C SER A 68 -8.28 5.65 -12.15
N GLU A 69 -8.17 5.42 -13.44
CA GLU A 69 -7.30 6.19 -14.32
C GLU A 69 -7.55 7.71 -14.24
N ARG A 70 -8.82 8.12 -14.05
CA ARG A 70 -9.24 9.52 -14.08
C ARG A 70 -9.82 10.01 -12.77
N PHE A 71 -9.76 9.22 -11.71
CA PHE A 71 -10.38 9.59 -10.43
C PHE A 71 -9.53 9.20 -9.23
N LYS A 72 -9.34 10.18 -8.35
CA LYS A 72 -8.78 10.03 -7.01
C LYS A 72 -9.74 10.67 -6.02
N GLY A 73 -10.33 9.89 -5.15
CA GLY A 73 -11.28 10.38 -4.15
C GLY A 73 -11.65 9.31 -3.15
N GLY A 74 -12.75 9.51 -2.46
CA GLY A 74 -13.27 8.51 -1.53
C GLY A 74 -14.53 8.96 -0.84
N SER A 75 -15.25 8.03 -0.22
CA SER A 75 -16.45 8.29 0.55
C SER A 75 -16.14 8.61 2.01
N SER A 76 -17.11 9.19 2.70
CA SER A 76 -17.13 9.29 4.17
C SER A 76 -17.60 7.95 4.77
N PRO A 77 -17.21 7.67 6.04
CA PRO A 77 -16.28 8.44 6.86
C PRO A 77 -14.83 8.27 6.41
N LYS A 78 -14.01 9.32 6.59
CA LYS A 78 -12.55 9.27 6.30
C LYS A 78 -11.80 8.69 7.49
N HIS A 79 -11.05 7.63 7.24
CA HIS A 79 -10.30 6.93 8.27
C HIS A 79 -9.05 6.24 7.68
N ILE A 80 -8.21 5.73 8.57
CA ILE A 80 -7.11 4.82 8.23
C ILE A 80 -7.66 3.44 7.87
N THR A 81 -6.78 2.59 7.31
CA THR A 81 -7.02 1.15 7.19
C THR A 81 -5.91 0.41 7.92
N THR A 82 -6.25 -0.53 8.78
CA THR A 82 -5.30 -1.35 9.52
C THR A 82 -5.45 -2.83 9.14
N LEU A 83 -4.33 -3.54 9.14
CA LEU A 83 -4.24 -4.99 9.01
C LEU A 83 -3.50 -5.51 10.23
N ASP A 84 -4.19 -6.19 11.12
CA ASP A 84 -3.66 -6.71 12.39
C ASP A 84 -3.40 -8.22 12.24
N ASN A 85 -2.15 -8.60 12.04
CA ASN A 85 -1.66 -9.98 11.97
C ASN A 85 -1.00 -10.39 13.28
N ARG A 86 -1.07 -9.55 14.33
CA ARG A 86 -0.45 -9.72 15.65
C ARG A 86 1.08 -9.76 15.58
N SER A 87 1.67 -8.91 14.77
CA SER A 87 3.11 -8.76 14.63
C SER A 87 3.66 -7.69 15.58
N ASP A 88 4.91 -7.83 15.99
CA ASP A 88 5.65 -6.77 16.70
C ASP A 88 6.14 -5.67 15.75
N THR A 89 6.01 -5.87 14.45
CA THR A 89 6.43 -4.93 13.41
C THR A 89 5.24 -4.49 12.58
N VAL A 90 5.17 -3.20 12.27
CA VAL A 90 4.15 -2.61 11.38
C VAL A 90 4.80 -1.83 10.24
N ILE A 91 4.23 -1.95 9.04
CA ILE A 91 4.53 -1.10 7.88
C ILE A 91 3.44 -0.04 7.73
N ALA A 92 3.84 1.22 7.59
CA ALA A 92 2.93 2.35 7.48
C ALA A 92 3.09 3.03 6.12
N PHE A 93 1.95 3.29 5.43
CA PHE A 93 1.90 3.93 4.12
C PHE A 93 1.02 5.17 4.13
N GLU A 94 1.33 6.14 3.26
CA GLU A 94 0.44 7.28 3.06
C GLU A 94 -0.84 6.89 2.33
N GLY A 95 -0.72 6.12 1.24
CA GLY A 95 -1.83 5.72 0.39
C GLY A 95 -1.86 4.21 0.10
N PHE A 96 -3.05 3.71 -0.25
CA PHE A 96 -3.20 2.27 -0.51
C PHE A 96 -2.52 1.82 -1.82
N MET A 97 -2.28 2.72 -2.77
CA MET A 97 -1.55 2.40 -4.00
C MET A 97 -0.09 2.04 -3.70
N ASP A 98 0.53 2.72 -2.73
CA ASP A 98 1.90 2.46 -2.27
C ASP A 98 1.98 1.15 -1.49
N PHE A 99 0.98 0.89 -0.64
CA PHE A 99 0.82 -0.40 0.02
C PHE A 99 0.73 -1.55 -1.00
N LEU A 100 -0.13 -1.44 -2.02
CA LEU A 100 -0.26 -2.45 -3.07
C LEU A 100 1.02 -2.57 -3.92
N ALA A 101 1.71 -1.45 -4.18
CA ALA A 101 2.98 -1.44 -4.90
C ALA A 101 4.06 -2.17 -4.10
N TYR A 102 4.17 -1.92 -2.80
CA TYR A 102 5.07 -2.63 -1.92
C TYR A 102 4.81 -4.14 -1.93
N LEU A 103 3.56 -4.56 -1.79
CA LEU A 103 3.19 -5.97 -1.86
C LEU A 103 3.49 -6.58 -3.24
N SER A 104 3.30 -5.83 -4.32
CA SER A 104 3.63 -6.28 -5.67
C SER A 104 5.13 -6.42 -5.90
N LEU A 105 5.97 -5.59 -5.25
CA LEU A 105 7.43 -5.71 -5.26
C LEU A 105 7.93 -6.93 -4.47
N LYS A 106 7.38 -7.13 -3.27
CA LYS A 106 7.84 -8.18 -2.35
C LYS A 106 7.22 -9.55 -2.65
N HIS A 107 6.12 -9.62 -3.40
CA HIS A 107 5.38 -10.85 -3.73
C HIS A 107 5.22 -11.82 -2.55
N PRO A 108 4.79 -11.37 -1.36
CA PRO A 108 4.62 -12.27 -0.25
C PRO A 108 3.42 -13.20 -0.52
N GLU A 109 3.57 -14.49 -0.26
CA GLU A 109 2.44 -15.45 -0.30
C GLU A 109 1.34 -15.01 0.67
N ARG A 110 1.73 -14.45 1.82
CA ARG A 110 0.85 -13.89 2.84
C ARG A 110 1.57 -12.76 3.56
N LEU A 111 0.88 -11.64 3.75
CA LEU A 111 1.36 -10.58 4.63
C LEU A 111 1.35 -11.08 6.07
N ARG A 112 2.51 -11.16 6.71
CA ARG A 112 2.67 -11.66 8.09
C ARG A 112 2.88 -10.54 9.10
N ILE A 113 3.31 -9.37 8.65
CA ILE A 113 3.50 -8.17 9.45
C ILE A 113 2.23 -7.33 9.46
N ASP A 114 2.07 -6.49 10.46
CA ASP A 114 0.95 -5.57 10.53
C ASP A 114 1.12 -4.45 9.51
N ALA A 115 0.01 -3.85 9.08
CA ALA A 115 0.06 -2.71 8.18
C ALA A 115 -0.93 -1.62 8.59
N ALA A 116 -0.53 -0.37 8.38
CA ALA A 116 -1.39 0.81 8.54
C ALA A 116 -1.30 1.67 7.27
N VAL A 117 -2.44 1.95 6.66
CA VAL A 117 -2.54 2.87 5.53
C VAL A 117 -3.29 4.11 6.00
N LEU A 118 -2.62 5.27 5.98
CA LEU A 118 -3.20 6.51 6.48
C LEU A 118 -4.36 6.99 5.62
N ASN A 119 -4.36 6.65 4.31
CA ASN A 119 -5.30 7.13 3.30
C ASN A 119 -5.23 8.66 3.08
N SER A 120 -4.57 9.37 3.96
CA SER A 120 -4.14 10.78 3.88
C SER A 120 -3.30 11.09 5.12
N VAL A 121 -2.28 11.94 4.98
CA VAL A 121 -1.42 12.39 6.10
C VAL A 121 -2.21 13.01 7.26
N VAL A 122 -3.36 13.64 6.99
CA VAL A 122 -4.23 14.23 8.03
C VAL A 122 -4.82 13.19 8.99
N ASN A 123 -4.82 11.91 8.62
CA ASN A 123 -5.29 10.83 9.46
C ASN A 123 -4.21 10.24 10.38
N LEU A 124 -2.96 10.74 10.35
CA LEU A 124 -1.90 10.26 11.24
C LEU A 124 -2.35 10.17 12.70
N PRO A 125 -3.03 11.18 13.30
CA PRO A 125 -3.50 11.07 14.69
C PRO A 125 -4.40 9.86 14.95
N LYS A 126 -5.19 9.43 13.97
CA LYS A 126 -6.05 8.25 14.08
C LYS A 126 -5.25 6.94 14.03
N ALA A 127 -4.06 6.95 13.41
CA ALA A 127 -3.20 5.78 13.31
C ALA A 127 -2.34 5.55 14.55
N ILE A 128 -2.06 6.60 15.35
CA ILE A 128 -1.17 6.53 16.51
C ILE A 128 -1.57 5.42 17.51
N PRO A 129 -2.86 5.24 17.88
CA PRO A 129 -3.24 4.18 18.81
C PRO A 129 -2.92 2.76 18.31
N PHE A 130 -2.92 2.55 16.99
CA PHE A 130 -2.50 1.29 16.38
C PHE A 130 -0.97 1.22 16.27
N LEU A 131 -0.32 2.23 15.71
CA LEU A 131 1.12 2.25 15.45
C LEU A 131 1.94 2.15 16.74
N SER A 132 1.56 2.86 17.80
CA SER A 132 2.28 2.89 19.09
C SER A 132 2.27 1.57 19.85
N ARG A 133 1.51 0.56 19.43
CA ARG A 133 1.54 -0.80 20.00
C ARG A 133 2.76 -1.60 19.51
N HIS A 134 3.42 -1.15 18.43
CA HIS A 134 4.49 -1.89 17.78
C HIS A 134 5.86 -1.35 18.21
N PRO A 135 6.78 -2.24 18.64
CA PRO A 135 8.18 -1.87 18.88
C PRO A 135 8.87 -1.29 17.66
N VAL A 136 8.55 -1.78 16.45
CA VAL A 136 9.18 -1.35 15.20
C VAL A 136 8.12 -0.87 14.19
N ILE A 137 8.34 0.31 13.63
CA ILE A 137 7.47 0.93 12.61
C ILE A 137 8.32 1.27 11.39
N HIS A 138 8.07 0.64 10.24
CA HIS A 138 8.65 1.03 8.96
C HIS A 138 7.73 2.02 8.26
N ALA A 139 8.18 3.27 8.07
CA ALA A 139 7.41 4.35 7.46
C ALA A 139 7.73 4.50 5.97
N PHE A 140 6.73 4.30 5.11
CA PHE A 140 6.80 4.44 3.65
C PHE A 140 5.91 5.63 3.23
N PHE A 141 6.30 6.86 3.58
CA PHE A 141 5.57 8.07 3.22
C PHE A 141 6.22 8.76 2.01
N ASP A 142 5.44 9.57 1.29
CA ASP A 142 5.90 10.24 0.08
C ASP A 142 7.21 11.03 0.29
N ASN A 143 8.09 11.04 -0.70
CA ASN A 143 9.36 11.81 -0.72
C ASN A 143 9.13 13.31 -0.97
N ASP A 144 8.05 13.87 -0.42
CA ASP A 144 7.74 15.29 -0.47
C ASP A 144 7.75 15.92 0.94
N GLU A 145 7.44 17.19 1.04
CA GLU A 145 7.44 17.93 2.31
C GLU A 145 6.41 17.36 3.29
N ALA A 146 5.22 16.99 2.79
CA ALA A 146 4.14 16.44 3.63
C ALA A 146 4.52 15.07 4.20
N GLY A 147 5.12 14.18 3.38
CA GLY A 147 5.59 12.87 3.83
C GLY A 147 6.72 12.98 4.84
N ARG A 148 7.74 13.82 4.60
CA ARG A 148 8.81 14.07 5.58
C ARG A 148 8.30 14.62 6.90
N LYS A 149 7.35 15.57 6.84
CA LYS A 149 6.70 16.08 8.06
C LYS A 149 5.94 14.96 8.78
N THR A 150 5.23 14.11 8.06
CA THR A 150 4.47 12.99 8.63
C THR A 150 5.40 11.99 9.32
N THR A 151 6.57 11.67 8.74
CA THR A 151 7.62 10.85 9.38
C THR A 151 8.11 11.49 10.67
N SER A 152 8.42 12.77 10.66
CA SER A 152 8.88 13.51 11.85
C SER A 152 7.81 13.54 12.96
N ASP A 153 6.55 13.75 12.57
CA ASP A 153 5.42 13.72 13.50
C ASP A 153 5.21 12.32 14.09
N LEU A 154 5.36 11.26 13.28
CA LEU A 154 5.26 9.87 13.72
C LEU A 154 6.33 9.54 14.77
N ILE A 155 7.60 9.90 14.52
CA ILE A 155 8.70 9.71 15.48
C ILE A 155 8.36 10.38 16.81
N ARG A 156 7.90 11.62 16.77
CA ARG A 156 7.53 12.38 17.97
C ARG A 156 6.34 11.78 18.72
N LEU A 157 5.36 11.24 17.99
CA LEU A 157 4.10 10.72 18.56
C LEU A 157 4.20 9.26 19.04
N CYS A 158 5.21 8.50 18.56
CA CYS A 158 5.47 7.13 18.95
C CYS A 158 6.85 6.98 19.64
N PRO A 159 7.13 7.66 20.77
CA PRO A 159 8.47 7.75 21.37
C PRO A 159 8.99 6.42 21.95
N ARG A 160 8.14 5.39 22.04
CA ARG A 160 8.50 4.05 22.51
C ARG A 160 8.76 3.07 21.36
N SER A 161 8.52 3.48 20.14
CA SER A 161 8.72 2.67 18.92
C SER A 161 9.98 3.11 18.20
N GLU A 162 10.73 2.17 17.66
CA GLU A 162 11.75 2.45 16.67
C GLU A 162 11.06 2.75 15.33
N VAL A 163 11.11 4.00 14.89
CA VAL A 163 10.55 4.42 13.60
C VAL A 163 11.68 4.44 12.57
N ILE A 164 11.58 3.57 11.58
CA ILE A 164 12.55 3.43 10.49
C ILE A 164 11.97 4.09 9.24
N ASP A 165 12.57 5.21 8.82
CA ASP A 165 12.22 5.89 7.57
C ASP A 165 12.70 5.07 6.37
N GLN A 166 11.77 4.62 5.54
CA GLN A 166 12.03 3.80 4.35
C GLN A 166 12.12 4.64 3.06
N SER A 167 12.15 5.96 3.14
CA SER A 167 12.21 6.86 1.98
C SER A 167 13.43 6.61 1.08
N SER A 168 14.54 6.13 1.65
CA SER A 168 15.74 5.73 0.91
C SER A 168 15.51 4.53 -0.01
N PHE A 169 14.59 3.63 0.31
CA PHE A 169 14.25 2.44 -0.51
C PHE A 169 13.73 2.82 -1.90
N TYR A 170 13.03 3.96 -2.03
CA TYR A 170 12.55 4.52 -3.28
C TYR A 170 13.16 5.88 -3.58
N SER A 171 14.44 6.04 -3.25
CA SER A 171 15.20 7.27 -3.52
C SER A 171 15.12 7.65 -5.01
N GLY A 172 14.95 8.94 -5.29
CA GLY A 172 14.76 9.45 -6.66
C GLY A 172 13.34 9.32 -7.22
N HIS A 173 12.42 8.74 -6.46
CA HIS A 173 11.00 8.62 -6.81
C HIS A 173 10.13 9.29 -5.74
N LYS A 174 8.95 9.74 -6.15
CA LYS A 174 8.03 10.40 -5.21
C LYS A 174 7.54 9.44 -4.13
N ASP A 175 7.16 8.24 -4.54
CA ASP A 175 6.54 7.23 -3.70
C ASP A 175 6.90 5.80 -4.15
N VAL A 176 6.46 4.81 -3.41
CA VAL A 176 6.72 3.38 -3.69
C VAL A 176 6.11 2.96 -5.03
N ASN A 177 4.97 3.53 -5.40
CA ASN A 177 4.32 3.15 -6.66
C ASN A 177 5.06 3.72 -7.88
N ASP A 178 5.57 4.95 -7.82
CA ASP A 178 6.42 5.53 -8.86
C ASP A 178 7.72 4.72 -9.03
N TYR A 179 8.33 4.31 -7.91
CA TYR A 179 9.49 3.42 -7.93
C TYR A 179 9.19 2.07 -8.60
N LEU A 180 8.06 1.44 -8.27
CA LEU A 180 7.65 0.19 -8.92
C LEU A 180 7.49 0.36 -10.44
N ILE A 181 6.85 1.44 -10.89
CA ILE A 181 6.64 1.73 -12.31
C ILE A 181 7.99 1.89 -13.02
N ALA A 182 8.94 2.63 -12.43
CA ALA A 182 10.27 2.82 -12.98
C ALA A 182 11.00 1.47 -13.13
N ARG A 183 11.04 0.65 -12.07
CA ARG A 183 11.65 -0.69 -12.12
C ARG A 183 11.08 -1.60 -13.20
N ILE A 184 9.78 -1.53 -13.48
CA ILE A 184 9.14 -2.32 -14.54
C ILE A 184 9.57 -1.82 -15.92
N LYS A 185 9.69 -0.50 -16.11
CA LYS A 185 10.14 0.10 -17.38
C LYS A 185 11.59 -0.20 -17.68
N ASP A 186 12.44 -0.23 -16.67
CA ASP A 186 13.89 -0.47 -16.80
C ASP A 186 14.24 -1.94 -16.97
N ARG A 187 13.29 -2.86 -16.80
CA ARG A 187 13.52 -4.28 -17.12
C ARG A 187 13.78 -4.43 -18.62
N PRO A 188 14.93 -5.00 -19.06
CA PRO A 188 15.19 -5.26 -20.45
C PRO A 188 14.05 -6.11 -21.02
N LYS A 189 13.49 -5.70 -22.16
CA LYS A 189 12.49 -6.50 -22.90
C LYS A 189 13.18 -7.75 -23.43
N THR A 190 13.25 -8.79 -22.61
CA THR A 190 13.73 -10.11 -23.07
C THR A 190 12.67 -10.63 -24.04
N THR A 191 13.02 -10.66 -25.32
CA THR A 191 12.22 -11.29 -26.36
C THR A 191 12.03 -12.76 -25.96
N LYS A 192 10.82 -13.16 -25.61
CA LYS A 192 10.51 -14.56 -25.32
C LYS A 192 10.62 -15.37 -26.61
N THR A 193 11.76 -16.01 -26.80
CA THR A 193 11.82 -17.26 -27.53
C THR A 193 11.58 -18.37 -26.50
N ILE A 194 10.50 -19.10 -26.67
CA ILE A 194 10.15 -20.26 -25.84
C ILE A 194 11.19 -21.33 -26.10
N SER A 195 12.14 -21.52 -25.20
CA SER A 195 12.87 -22.75 -25.02
C SER A 195 13.30 -22.87 -23.57
N ASP A 196 12.94 -24.00 -22.96
CA ASP A 196 13.24 -24.39 -21.60
C ASP A 196 14.72 -24.25 -21.24
N LYS A 197 15.09 -23.18 -20.56
CA LYS A 197 16.30 -23.16 -19.71
C LYS A 197 15.99 -22.34 -18.47
N GLN A 198 16.04 -22.99 -17.32
CA GLN A 198 15.91 -22.44 -15.99
C GLN A 198 16.78 -21.17 -15.84
N ASP A 199 16.11 -20.05 -15.61
CA ASP A 199 16.71 -18.74 -15.50
C ASP A 199 17.46 -18.61 -14.15
N HIS A 200 18.79 -18.64 -14.23
CA HIS A 200 19.69 -18.44 -13.07
C HIS A 200 19.69 -16.98 -12.58
N SER A 201 19.22 -16.02 -13.39
CA SER A 201 19.10 -14.61 -13.02
C SER A 201 18.05 -14.39 -11.94
N CYS A 202 16.91 -15.10 -12.01
CA CYS A 202 15.85 -15.03 -11.01
C CYS A 202 16.28 -15.54 -9.62
N ARG A 203 17.33 -16.38 -9.53
CA ARG A 203 17.85 -16.89 -8.26
C ARG A 203 18.69 -15.86 -7.52
N ASN A 204 19.42 -15.01 -8.22
CA ASN A 204 20.27 -13.98 -7.59
C ASN A 204 19.41 -12.83 -7.05
N ASP A 205 18.37 -12.40 -7.78
CA ASP A 205 17.39 -11.42 -7.29
C ASP A 205 16.59 -11.99 -6.11
N LEU A 206 16.30 -13.30 -6.13
CA LEU A 206 15.62 -13.98 -5.01
C LEU A 206 16.53 -14.13 -3.79
N GLN A 207 17.85 -14.25 -3.96
CA GLN A 207 18.81 -14.29 -2.84
C GLN A 207 19.04 -12.90 -2.23
N ALA A 208 19.12 -11.84 -3.03
CA ALA A 208 19.19 -10.47 -2.54
C ALA A 208 17.89 -10.10 -1.77
N LEU A 209 16.72 -10.47 -2.31
CA LEU A 209 15.42 -10.29 -1.64
C LEU A 209 15.29 -11.16 -0.37
N LYS A 210 15.97 -12.32 -0.29
CA LYS A 210 16.00 -13.16 0.93
C LYS A 210 16.94 -12.59 1.99
N ALA A 211 18.02 -11.92 1.63
CA ALA A 211 18.89 -11.22 2.57
C ALA A 211 18.18 -10.02 3.20
N GLU A 212 17.50 -9.18 2.41
CA GLU A 212 16.61 -8.12 2.90
C GLU A 212 15.44 -8.68 3.73
N ARG A 213 14.97 -9.90 3.42
CA ARG A 213 13.91 -10.59 4.17
C ARG A 213 14.36 -10.99 5.57
N ALA A 214 15.64 -11.34 5.76
CA ALA A 214 16.21 -11.68 7.05
C ALA A 214 16.34 -10.47 7.99
N GLU A 215 16.45 -9.24 7.44
CA GLU A 215 16.48 -8.00 8.21
C GLU A 215 15.08 -7.54 8.68
N ILE A 216 14.00 -8.07 8.07
CA ILE A 216 12.62 -7.71 8.39
C ILE A 216 11.91 -8.80 9.25
N GLU A 217 12.49 -10.01 9.36
CA GLU A 217 11.96 -11.09 10.21
C GLU A 217 12.58 -11.01 11.61
N PRO A 218 11.81 -10.92 12.71
CA PRO A 218 12.35 -11.00 14.04
C PRO A 218 12.92 -12.41 14.29
N PRO A 219 14.00 -12.55 15.07
CA PRO A 219 14.61 -13.84 15.35
C PRO A 219 13.61 -14.79 16.00
N CYS A 220 13.46 -15.96 15.39
CA CYS A 220 12.62 -17.05 15.92
C CYS A 220 13.11 -17.43 17.33
N ARG A 221 12.36 -17.12 18.39
CA ARG A 221 12.68 -17.55 19.75
C ARG A 221 12.58 -19.07 19.81
N LYS A 222 13.74 -19.72 19.93
CA LYS A 222 13.82 -21.15 20.27
C LYS A 222 13.13 -21.36 21.61
N GLY A 223 12.06 -22.16 21.60
CA GLY A 223 11.34 -22.53 22.78
C GLY A 223 12.27 -23.19 23.80
N VAL A 224 12.29 -22.67 25.00
CA VAL A 224 12.88 -23.32 26.18
C VAL A 224 11.95 -24.49 26.52
N LYS A 225 12.45 -25.71 26.40
CA LYS A 225 11.82 -26.92 27.00
C LYS A 225 11.98 -26.84 28.50
N ILE A 226 10.87 -26.84 29.21
CA ILE A 226 10.78 -27.26 30.61
C ILE A 226 10.16 -28.65 30.63
#